data_6969e130c7213323e1a0d0f36e21450d
#
_entry.id   6969e130c7213323e1a0d0f36e21450d
#
_cell.length_a   1.000
_cell.length_b   1.000
_cell.length_c   1.000
_cell.angle_alpha   90.00
_cell.angle_beta   90.00
_cell.angle_gamma   90.00
#
_symmetry.space_group_name_H-M   'P 1'
#
loop_
_entity.id
_entity.type
_entity.pdbx_description
1 polymer ?
#
loop_
_entity_poly.entity_id
_entity_poly.type
_entity_poly.pdbx_seq_one_letter_code
_entity_poly.pdbx_strand_id
1 'polypeptide(L)'
;EDISHPVTSDTPPAAPPAPVVETPQTVSTSPLEHDSEAVEEQAAPSPVVEGDVDEDLVLRVARDTVSDLLEKMSVRAVVTASYGEADDAQSRVPVRVDVHGSDLSILIGPRAETLNALQYIAALIVGKELGRSIPLIVDVEGYRQRREQQIRQLARRMAEQAVKTGRRQVLEPMPANERRLIHIELRSHPDVTTQSIGEEPRRKVTIIPEK
;
A
#
# COMPACT_ATOMS: atom_id res chain seq x y z
N GLU A 1 50.40 -35.44 -43.12
CA GLU A 1 51.12 -34.88 -41.97
C GLU A 1 50.13 -34.72 -40.80
N ASP A 2 50.39 -35.57 -39.89
CA ASP A 2 49.67 -35.91 -38.67
C ASP A 2 50.05 -34.90 -37.56
N ILE A 3 49.11 -34.19 -37.00
CA ILE A 3 49.38 -33.46 -35.76
C ILE A 3 48.23 -33.72 -34.77
N SER A 4 48.50 -34.70 -33.93
CA SER A 4 47.71 -35.01 -32.72
C SER A 4 47.74 -33.86 -31.70
N HIS A 5 46.59 -33.38 -31.25
CA HIS A 5 46.48 -32.53 -30.07
C HIS A 5 45.98 -33.36 -28.86
N PRO A 6 46.60 -33.21 -27.70
CA PRO A 6 46.18 -33.92 -26.48
C PRO A 6 44.97 -33.28 -25.84
N VAL A 7 44.01 -34.13 -25.47
CA VAL A 7 42.84 -33.81 -24.69
C VAL A 7 43.30 -33.60 -23.23
N THR A 8 43.18 -32.38 -22.74
CA THR A 8 43.27 -32.08 -21.30
C THR A 8 41.89 -32.14 -20.68
N SER A 9 41.71 -33.18 -19.88
CA SER A 9 40.57 -33.35 -18.98
C SER A 9 40.65 -32.35 -17.84
N ASP A 10 39.77 -31.37 -17.87
CA ASP A 10 39.59 -30.40 -16.79
C ASP A 10 38.49 -30.90 -15.85
N THR A 11 38.91 -31.36 -14.68
CA THR A 11 38.03 -31.79 -13.59
C THR A 11 37.62 -30.55 -12.76
N PRO A 12 36.36 -30.26 -12.56
CA PRO A 12 35.95 -29.13 -11.71
C PRO A 12 36.27 -29.41 -10.24
N PRO A 13 36.69 -28.37 -9.47
CA PRO A 13 37.04 -28.53 -8.05
C PRO A 13 35.80 -28.78 -7.19
N ALA A 14 36.02 -29.68 -6.22
CA ALA A 14 35.03 -30.10 -5.23
C ALA A 14 34.51 -28.97 -4.36
N ALA A 15 33.21 -28.97 -4.13
CA ALA A 15 32.52 -28.06 -3.20
C ALA A 15 32.95 -28.29 -1.72
N PRO A 16 33.01 -27.23 -0.89
CA PRO A 16 33.34 -27.40 0.52
C PRO A 16 32.16 -28.02 1.30
N PRO A 17 32.46 -28.78 2.40
CA PRO A 17 31.43 -29.47 3.18
C PRO A 17 30.57 -28.50 3.99
N ALA A 18 29.27 -28.82 4.08
CA ALA A 18 28.28 -28.10 4.89
C ALA A 18 28.60 -28.23 6.39
N PRO A 19 28.28 -27.21 7.21
CA PRO A 19 28.47 -27.30 8.65
C PRO A 19 27.44 -28.23 9.29
N VAL A 20 27.94 -29.08 10.16
CA VAL A 20 27.19 -30.05 10.98
C VAL A 20 26.38 -29.28 12.00
N VAL A 21 25.06 -29.44 12.00
CA VAL A 21 24.16 -28.91 13.04
C VAL A 21 24.19 -29.88 14.24
N GLU A 22 24.81 -29.45 15.30
CA GLU A 22 24.69 -30.13 16.62
C GLU A 22 23.35 -29.79 17.25
N THR A 23 22.59 -30.82 17.56
CA THR A 23 21.37 -30.73 18.38
C THR A 23 21.75 -30.59 19.86
N PRO A 24 21.22 -29.61 20.60
CA PRO A 24 21.35 -29.60 22.06
C PRO A 24 20.30 -30.51 22.72
N GLN A 25 20.78 -31.33 23.60
CA GLN A 25 20.03 -32.25 24.47
C GLN A 25 19.19 -31.50 25.50
N THR A 26 17.99 -31.98 25.68
CA THR A 26 17.08 -31.66 26.78
C THR A 26 17.73 -31.93 28.15
N VAL A 27 17.74 -30.92 29.00
CA VAL A 27 17.90 -31.10 30.44
C VAL A 27 16.74 -30.43 31.16
N SER A 28 15.94 -31.29 31.79
CA SER A 28 14.83 -30.95 32.67
C SER A 28 15.39 -30.53 34.04
N THR A 29 14.98 -29.35 34.53
CA THR A 29 14.85 -29.10 35.99
C THR A 29 13.92 -27.92 36.21
N SER A 30 12.83 -28.20 36.91
CA SER A 30 11.94 -27.23 37.59
C SER A 30 12.50 -26.93 39.01
N PRO A 31 11.83 -26.08 39.82
CA PRO A 31 11.58 -24.65 39.71
C PRO A 31 12.24 -23.88 40.86
N LEU A 32 12.48 -22.63 40.77
CA LEU A 32 12.62 -21.74 41.92
C LEU A 32 11.97 -20.38 41.59
N GLU A 33 11.00 -20.07 42.41
CA GLU A 33 10.39 -18.78 42.58
C GLU A 33 11.46 -17.73 42.87
N HIS A 34 11.44 -16.64 42.18
CA HIS A 34 11.86 -15.35 42.73
C HIS A 34 11.13 -14.21 42.04
N ASP A 35 10.49 -13.55 42.91
CA ASP A 35 9.90 -12.23 42.93
C ASP A 35 10.62 -11.17 42.11
N SER A 36 9.82 -10.19 41.75
CA SER A 36 10.20 -8.78 41.60
C SER A 36 10.45 -8.22 40.21
N GLU A 37 9.52 -7.41 39.92
CA GLU A 37 9.65 -5.99 39.54
C GLU A 37 10.01 -5.66 38.12
N ALA A 38 9.06 -4.96 37.70
CA ALA A 38 9.17 -3.65 37.09
C ALA A 38 9.09 -3.59 35.59
N VAL A 39 7.93 -3.13 35.22
CA VAL A 39 7.73 -1.93 34.42
C VAL A 39 8.24 -2.00 33.00
N GLU A 40 7.41 -2.53 32.16
CA GLU A 40 7.18 -1.84 30.92
C GLU A 40 5.74 -1.33 30.92
N GLU A 41 5.65 -0.12 31.38
CA GLU A 41 4.53 0.77 31.15
C GLU A 41 4.42 1.03 29.66
N GLN A 42 3.73 0.14 28.97
CA GLN A 42 3.16 0.46 27.69
C GLN A 42 2.20 1.59 27.92
N ALA A 43 2.66 2.79 27.53
CA ALA A 43 1.84 3.98 27.50
C ALA A 43 0.54 3.66 26.77
N ALA A 44 -0.50 3.39 27.55
CA ALA A 44 -1.85 3.40 27.04
C ALA A 44 -2.07 4.75 26.34
N PRO A 45 -2.69 4.77 25.16
CA PRO A 45 -3.02 6.03 24.52
C PRO A 45 -3.89 6.81 25.51
N SER A 46 -3.40 7.96 25.94
CA SER A 46 -4.12 8.90 26.77
C SER A 46 -5.53 9.10 26.22
N PRO A 47 -6.57 9.17 27.05
CA PRO A 47 -7.91 9.41 26.58
C PRO A 47 -7.90 10.74 25.82
N VAL A 48 -8.18 10.66 24.52
CA VAL A 48 -8.36 11.80 23.65
C VAL A 48 -9.54 12.59 24.23
N VAL A 49 -9.26 13.75 24.77
CA VAL A 49 -10.29 14.71 25.19
C VAL A 49 -11.07 15.00 23.91
N GLU A 50 -12.29 14.51 23.82
CA GLU A 50 -13.28 14.93 22.84
C GLU A 50 -13.70 16.37 23.18
N GLY A 51 -12.80 17.33 22.93
CA GLY A 51 -13.15 18.73 22.83
C GLY A 51 -13.93 18.90 21.54
N ASP A 52 -15.04 19.56 21.65
CA ASP A 52 -15.89 20.00 20.53
C ASP A 52 -15.05 20.95 19.66
N VAL A 53 -14.24 20.39 18.80
CA VAL A 53 -13.45 21.14 17.83
C VAL A 53 -14.43 21.55 16.76
N ASP A 54 -14.66 22.85 16.65
CA ASP A 54 -15.48 23.46 15.62
C ASP A 54 -15.20 22.77 14.25
N GLU A 55 -16.22 22.16 13.66
CA GLU A 55 -16.12 21.45 12.39
C GLU A 55 -15.51 22.33 11.32
N ASP A 56 -15.83 23.61 11.31
CA ASP A 56 -15.26 24.62 10.44
C ASP A 56 -13.74 24.79 10.66
N LEU A 57 -13.26 24.65 11.88
CA LEU A 57 -11.82 24.69 12.18
C LEU A 57 -11.09 23.50 11.57
N VAL A 58 -11.66 22.30 11.64
CA VAL A 58 -11.05 21.08 11.06
C VAL A 58 -10.89 21.22 9.55
N LEU A 59 -11.96 21.66 8.87
CA LEU A 59 -11.91 21.87 7.41
C LEU A 59 -10.91 22.97 7.03
N ARG A 60 -10.86 24.04 7.81
CA ARG A 60 -9.92 25.14 7.59
C ARG A 60 -8.48 24.67 7.73
N VAL A 61 -8.14 24.02 8.84
CA VAL A 61 -6.79 23.49 9.08
C VAL A 61 -6.37 22.50 7.98
N ALA A 62 -7.27 21.60 7.58
CA ALA A 62 -6.99 20.65 6.53
C ALA A 62 -6.72 21.33 5.17
N ARG A 63 -7.56 22.30 4.79
CA ARG A 63 -7.39 23.08 3.56
C ARG A 63 -6.10 23.89 3.58
N ASP A 64 -5.85 24.62 4.64
CA ASP A 64 -4.71 25.54 4.76
C ASP A 64 -3.40 24.73 4.78
N THR A 65 -3.35 23.60 5.49
CA THR A 65 -2.19 22.68 5.49
C THR A 65 -1.85 22.21 4.08
N VAL A 66 -2.85 21.74 3.31
CA VAL A 66 -2.59 21.28 1.94
C VAL A 66 -2.19 22.44 1.05
N SER A 67 -2.83 23.61 1.18
CA SER A 67 -2.47 24.82 0.43
C SER A 67 -1.02 25.26 0.67
N ASP A 68 -0.57 25.26 1.93
CA ASP A 68 0.81 25.59 2.31
C ASP A 68 1.81 24.58 1.74
N LEU A 69 1.49 23.30 1.76
CA LEU A 69 2.34 22.27 1.15
C LEU A 69 2.49 22.49 -0.36
N LEU A 70 1.39 22.78 -1.05
CA LEU A 70 1.41 23.05 -2.49
C LEU A 70 2.19 24.32 -2.83
N GLU A 71 2.04 25.38 -2.02
CA GLU A 71 2.81 26.61 -2.18
C GLU A 71 4.33 26.36 -2.05
N LYS A 72 4.74 25.58 -1.01
CA LYS A 72 6.15 25.20 -0.83
C LYS A 72 6.69 24.32 -1.96
N MET A 73 5.81 23.56 -2.62
CA MET A 73 6.14 22.78 -3.83
C MET A 73 6.07 23.64 -5.10
N SER A 74 5.75 24.93 -5.00
CA SER A 74 5.56 25.85 -6.13
C SER A 74 4.47 25.40 -7.12
N VAL A 75 3.45 24.70 -6.61
CA VAL A 75 2.29 24.25 -7.38
C VAL A 75 1.12 25.20 -7.16
N ARG A 76 0.58 25.73 -8.24
CA ARG A 76 -0.62 26.59 -8.20
C ARG A 76 -1.88 25.74 -8.34
N ALA A 77 -2.70 25.71 -7.31
CA ALA A 77 -3.94 24.98 -7.30
C ALA A 77 -4.98 25.66 -6.39
N VAL A 78 -6.23 25.34 -6.61
CA VAL A 78 -7.35 25.70 -5.72
C VAL A 78 -7.61 24.50 -4.81
N VAL A 79 -7.63 24.72 -3.50
CA VAL A 79 -7.84 23.68 -2.50
C VAL A 79 -9.19 23.91 -1.84
N THR A 80 -10.03 22.89 -1.82
CA THR A 80 -11.31 22.89 -1.10
C THR A 80 -11.34 21.72 -0.11
N ALA A 81 -11.98 21.94 1.04
CA ALA A 81 -12.14 20.88 2.04
C ALA A 81 -13.62 20.69 2.34
N SER A 82 -14.04 19.46 2.50
CA SER A 82 -15.41 19.06 2.85
C SER A 82 -15.39 17.79 3.69
N TYR A 83 -16.49 17.49 4.35
CA TYR A 83 -16.67 16.17 4.94
C TYR A 83 -17.07 15.15 3.86
N GLY A 84 -16.43 14.00 3.89
CA GLY A 84 -16.78 12.87 3.04
C GLY A 84 -17.97 12.07 3.58
N GLU A 85 -18.28 10.97 2.91
CA GLU A 85 -19.25 10.00 3.40
C GLU A 85 -18.56 9.04 4.37
N ALA A 86 -19.19 8.68 5.46
CA ALA A 86 -18.70 7.65 6.36
C ALA A 86 -18.96 6.28 5.73
N ASP A 87 -17.93 5.42 5.67
CA ASP A 87 -18.06 4.06 5.14
C ASP A 87 -19.00 3.19 5.98
N ASP A 88 -19.09 3.47 7.30
CA ASP A 88 -19.96 2.79 8.25
C ASP A 88 -20.48 3.77 9.31
N ALA A 89 -21.63 3.48 9.89
CA ALA A 89 -22.27 4.31 10.94
C ALA A 89 -21.40 4.51 12.20
N GLN A 90 -20.35 3.71 12.38
CA GLN A 90 -19.41 3.79 13.50
C GLN A 90 -18.05 4.39 13.10
N SER A 91 -17.83 4.63 11.81
CA SER A 91 -16.58 5.21 11.31
C SER A 91 -16.59 6.73 11.45
N ARG A 92 -15.46 7.31 11.80
CA ARG A 92 -15.29 8.77 11.78
C ARG A 92 -15.44 9.26 10.35
N VAL A 93 -16.24 10.31 10.15
CA VAL A 93 -16.39 10.97 8.86
C VAL A 93 -15.03 11.48 8.39
N PRO A 94 -14.53 11.05 7.21
CA PRO A 94 -13.25 11.53 6.72
C PRO A 94 -13.35 12.97 6.22
N VAL A 95 -12.30 13.75 6.46
CA VAL A 95 -12.13 15.04 5.80
C VAL A 95 -11.57 14.82 4.42
N ARG A 96 -12.27 15.27 3.41
CA ARG A 96 -11.87 15.23 2.00
C ARG A 96 -11.32 16.58 1.58
N VAL A 97 -10.11 16.58 1.03
CA VAL A 97 -9.48 17.77 0.46
C VAL A 97 -9.31 17.53 -1.04
N ASP A 98 -10.03 18.32 -1.84
CA ASP A 98 -9.98 18.29 -3.29
C ASP A 98 -9.08 19.41 -3.81
N VAL A 99 -8.13 19.04 -4.67
CA VAL A 99 -7.15 19.93 -5.29
C VAL A 99 -7.47 20.08 -6.77
N HIS A 100 -7.73 21.31 -7.21
CA HIS A 100 -8.10 21.65 -8.58
C HIS A 100 -7.10 22.62 -9.20
N GLY A 101 -6.77 22.41 -10.47
CA GLY A 101 -5.86 23.31 -11.20
C GLY A 101 -5.37 22.72 -12.52
N SER A 102 -4.52 23.46 -13.19
CA SER A 102 -3.88 23.02 -14.43
C SER A 102 -2.58 22.31 -14.13
N ASP A 103 -2.29 21.23 -14.86
CA ASP A 103 -1.02 20.52 -14.84
C ASP A 103 -0.62 19.94 -13.46
N LEU A 104 -1.60 19.32 -12.80
CA LEU A 104 -1.40 18.70 -11.47
C LEU A 104 -0.88 17.25 -11.53
N SER A 105 -0.45 16.78 -12.68
CA SER A 105 0.07 15.40 -12.85
C SER A 105 1.26 15.08 -11.94
N ILE A 106 2.07 16.08 -11.62
CA ILE A 106 3.21 15.96 -10.69
C ILE A 106 2.76 15.58 -9.27
N LEU A 107 1.57 16.03 -8.85
CA LEU A 107 1.02 15.72 -7.52
C LEU A 107 0.50 14.28 -7.45
N ILE A 108 0.14 13.69 -8.57
CA ILE A 108 -0.31 12.30 -8.62
C ILE A 108 0.90 11.38 -8.58
N GLY A 109 1.89 11.63 -9.44
CA GLY A 109 3.09 10.81 -9.56
C GLY A 109 2.82 9.41 -10.14
N PRO A 110 3.87 8.59 -10.30
CA PRO A 110 3.72 7.21 -10.73
C PRO A 110 2.86 6.43 -9.73
N ARG A 111 1.83 5.72 -10.21
CA ARG A 111 0.94 4.90 -9.37
C ARG A 111 0.34 5.60 -8.14
N ALA A 112 0.13 6.91 -8.24
CA ALA A 112 -0.32 7.76 -7.14
C ALA A 112 0.62 7.81 -5.90
N GLU A 113 1.90 7.51 -6.07
CA GLU A 113 2.87 7.51 -4.96
C GLU A 113 3.02 8.90 -4.35
N THR A 114 3.14 9.95 -5.19
CA THR A 114 3.25 11.34 -4.73
C THR A 114 1.97 11.78 -4.01
N LEU A 115 0.80 11.45 -4.56
CA LEU A 115 -0.49 11.77 -3.96
C LEU A 115 -0.67 11.12 -2.58
N ASN A 116 -0.27 9.86 -2.45
CA ASN A 116 -0.35 9.14 -1.19
C ASN A 116 0.65 9.70 -0.15
N ALA A 117 1.85 10.09 -0.58
CA ALA A 117 2.84 10.74 0.29
C ALA A 117 2.34 12.11 0.76
N LEU A 118 1.77 12.92 -0.13
CA LEU A 118 1.16 14.22 0.20
C LEU A 118 0.04 14.05 1.22
N GLN A 119 -0.86 13.11 1.00
CA GLN A 119 -1.95 12.80 1.94
C GLN A 119 -1.40 12.40 3.31
N TYR A 120 -0.39 11.53 3.35
CA TYR A 120 0.20 11.07 4.60
C TYR A 120 0.82 12.22 5.41
N ILE A 121 1.60 13.07 4.75
CA ILE A 121 2.23 14.25 5.38
C ILE A 121 1.15 15.24 5.87
N ALA A 122 0.17 15.54 5.02
CA ALA A 122 -0.94 16.42 5.40
C ALA A 122 -1.70 15.89 6.62
N ALA A 123 -2.01 14.59 6.65
CA ALA A 123 -2.70 13.97 7.79
C ALA A 123 -1.90 14.06 9.09
N LEU A 124 -0.58 13.93 9.03
CA LEU A 124 0.29 14.09 10.22
C LEU A 124 0.30 15.53 10.72
N ILE A 125 0.38 16.53 9.83
CA ILE A 125 0.40 17.94 10.20
C ILE A 125 -0.96 18.33 10.81
N VAL A 126 -2.06 18.03 10.12
CA VAL A 126 -3.42 18.29 10.60
C VAL A 126 -3.67 17.63 11.95
N GLY A 127 -3.25 16.35 12.10
CA GLY A 127 -3.37 15.62 13.36
C GLY A 127 -2.59 16.28 14.50
N LYS A 128 -1.40 16.81 14.22
CA LYS A 128 -0.58 17.54 15.20
C LYS A 128 -1.22 18.87 15.60
N GLU A 129 -1.75 19.64 14.64
CA GLU A 129 -2.37 20.93 14.89
C GLU A 129 -3.66 20.81 15.69
N LEU A 130 -4.45 19.78 15.40
CA LEU A 130 -5.74 19.55 16.06
C LEU A 130 -5.63 18.71 17.35
N GLY A 131 -4.41 18.23 17.68
CA GLY A 131 -4.17 17.37 18.85
C GLY A 131 -4.84 16.00 18.78
N ARG A 132 -5.39 15.61 17.63
CA ARG A 132 -6.06 14.32 17.41
C ARG A 132 -5.90 13.81 15.98
N SER A 133 -5.90 12.49 15.81
CA SER A 133 -5.88 11.89 14.47
C SER A 133 -7.23 12.06 13.77
N ILE A 134 -7.20 12.57 12.54
CA ILE A 134 -8.37 12.73 11.69
C ILE A 134 -8.15 11.95 10.40
N PRO A 135 -9.13 11.15 9.95
CA PRO A 135 -9.05 10.51 8.66
C PRO A 135 -9.11 11.58 7.56
N LEU A 136 -8.01 11.75 6.84
CA LEU A 136 -7.85 12.73 5.77
C LEU A 136 -7.70 12.04 4.43
N ILE A 137 -8.48 12.46 3.44
CA ILE A 137 -8.39 11.99 2.05
C ILE A 137 -8.05 13.19 1.18
N VAL A 138 -6.92 13.11 0.47
CA VAL A 138 -6.54 14.11 -0.54
C VAL A 138 -6.80 13.53 -1.92
N ASP A 139 -7.50 14.30 -2.76
CA ASP A 139 -7.72 13.94 -4.15
C ASP A 139 -7.32 15.08 -5.09
N VAL A 140 -6.89 14.74 -6.29
CA VAL A 140 -6.46 15.68 -7.32
C VAL A 140 -7.34 15.47 -8.55
N GLU A 141 -8.17 16.46 -8.87
CA GLU A 141 -9.04 16.44 -10.06
C GLU A 141 -9.93 15.17 -10.16
N GLY A 142 -10.35 14.56 -9.07
CA GLY A 142 -11.13 13.32 -9.10
C GLY A 142 -10.31 12.10 -9.59
N TYR A 143 -8.99 12.13 -9.43
CA TYR A 143 -8.09 11.08 -9.91
C TYR A 143 -8.44 9.71 -9.34
N ARG A 144 -8.73 9.62 -8.02
CA ARG A 144 -8.98 8.34 -7.37
C ARG A 144 -10.15 7.59 -8.00
N GLN A 145 -11.26 8.27 -8.23
CA GLN A 145 -12.45 7.68 -8.86
C GLN A 145 -12.17 7.26 -10.31
N ARG A 146 -11.51 8.12 -11.10
CA ARG A 146 -11.15 7.78 -12.49
C ARG A 146 -10.20 6.59 -12.56
N ARG A 147 -9.21 6.56 -11.66
CA ARG A 147 -8.25 5.45 -11.58
C ARG A 147 -8.92 4.14 -11.20
N GLU A 148 -9.80 4.15 -10.23
CA GLU A 148 -10.59 2.98 -9.85
C GLU A 148 -11.40 2.43 -11.03
N GLN A 149 -12.10 3.29 -11.76
CA GLN A 149 -12.86 2.87 -12.95
C GLN A 149 -11.94 2.27 -14.03
N GLN A 150 -10.77 2.85 -14.26
CA GLN A 150 -9.78 2.32 -15.20
C GLN A 150 -9.30 0.92 -14.80
N ILE A 151 -9.02 0.71 -13.51
CA ILE A 151 -8.58 -0.58 -12.99
C ILE A 151 -9.68 -1.63 -13.12
N ARG A 152 -10.92 -1.29 -12.80
CA ARG A 152 -12.08 -2.20 -12.99
C ARG A 152 -12.27 -2.58 -14.46
N GLN A 153 -12.20 -1.62 -15.38
CA GLN A 153 -12.28 -1.87 -16.81
C GLN A 153 -11.11 -2.73 -17.32
N LEU A 154 -9.89 -2.48 -16.81
CA LEU A 154 -8.72 -3.30 -17.13
C LEU A 154 -8.93 -4.75 -16.67
N ALA A 155 -9.43 -4.96 -15.45
CA ALA A 155 -9.70 -6.27 -14.90
C ALA A 155 -10.67 -7.07 -15.79
N ARG A 156 -11.79 -6.47 -16.19
CA ARG A 156 -12.79 -7.10 -17.06
C ARG A 156 -12.20 -7.47 -18.42
N ARG A 157 -11.51 -6.54 -19.09
CA ARG A 157 -10.87 -6.83 -20.40
C ARG A 157 -9.86 -7.96 -20.31
N MET A 158 -9.05 -8.00 -19.26
CA MET A 158 -8.05 -9.05 -19.08
C MET A 158 -8.67 -10.39 -18.72
N ALA A 159 -9.80 -10.41 -18.00
CA ALA A 159 -10.57 -11.62 -17.75
C ALA A 159 -11.14 -12.20 -19.05
N GLU A 160 -11.80 -11.38 -19.87
CA GLU A 160 -12.31 -11.80 -21.19
C GLU A 160 -11.18 -12.34 -22.07
N GLN A 161 -10.02 -11.68 -22.06
CA GLN A 161 -8.86 -12.13 -22.83
C GLN A 161 -8.32 -13.47 -22.30
N ALA A 162 -8.29 -13.67 -20.97
CA ALA A 162 -7.87 -14.91 -20.35
C ALA A 162 -8.78 -16.07 -20.79
N VAL A 163 -10.09 -15.87 -20.71
CA VAL A 163 -11.10 -16.87 -21.14
C VAL A 163 -10.97 -17.16 -22.64
N LYS A 164 -10.92 -16.13 -23.49
CA LYS A 164 -10.83 -16.28 -24.95
C LYS A 164 -9.56 -16.99 -25.40
N THR A 165 -8.44 -16.75 -24.75
CA THR A 165 -7.15 -17.33 -25.17
C THR A 165 -6.80 -18.63 -24.44
N GLY A 166 -7.53 -18.97 -23.36
CA GLY A 166 -7.19 -20.07 -22.46
C GLY A 166 -5.85 -19.90 -21.73
N ARG A 167 -5.33 -18.68 -21.69
CA ARG A 167 -4.00 -18.37 -21.13
C ARG A 167 -4.12 -17.36 -19.99
N ARG A 168 -3.33 -17.58 -18.93
CA ARG A 168 -3.19 -16.62 -17.84
C ARG A 168 -2.76 -15.25 -18.36
N GLN A 169 -3.37 -14.19 -17.83
CA GLN A 169 -2.99 -12.81 -18.09
C GLN A 169 -2.27 -12.26 -16.86
N VAL A 170 -1.09 -11.67 -17.07
CA VAL A 170 -0.27 -11.09 -16.01
C VAL A 170 -0.34 -9.58 -16.16
N LEU A 171 -0.83 -8.90 -15.11
CA LEU A 171 -0.94 -7.45 -15.09
C LEU A 171 0.38 -6.80 -14.67
N GLU A 172 0.49 -5.50 -14.88
CA GLU A 172 1.62 -4.73 -14.38
C GLU A 172 1.63 -4.67 -12.84
N PRO A 173 2.81 -4.46 -12.25
CA PRO A 173 2.91 -4.22 -10.82
C PRO A 173 2.06 -3.01 -10.38
N MET A 174 1.32 -3.16 -9.30
CA MET A 174 0.44 -2.11 -8.78
C MET A 174 0.34 -2.16 -7.25
N PRO A 175 -0.03 -1.04 -6.60
CA PRO A 175 -0.20 -0.97 -5.16
C PRO A 175 -1.27 -1.94 -4.63
N ALA A 176 -1.22 -2.23 -3.33
CA ALA A 176 -2.12 -3.22 -2.70
C ALA A 176 -3.61 -2.89 -2.83
N ASN A 177 -3.97 -1.61 -2.75
CA ASN A 177 -5.34 -1.13 -2.95
C ASN A 177 -5.85 -1.42 -4.37
N GLU A 178 -5.06 -1.15 -5.41
CA GLU A 178 -5.43 -1.44 -6.81
C GLU A 178 -5.54 -2.96 -7.05
N ARG A 179 -4.62 -3.76 -6.48
CA ARG A 179 -4.71 -5.22 -6.57
C ARG A 179 -5.99 -5.76 -5.90
N ARG A 180 -6.37 -5.17 -4.77
CA ARG A 180 -7.62 -5.52 -4.09
C ARG A 180 -8.85 -5.22 -4.94
N LEU A 181 -8.87 -4.07 -5.66
CA LEU A 181 -9.96 -3.73 -6.57
C LEU A 181 -10.15 -4.80 -7.66
N ILE A 182 -9.06 -5.28 -8.26
CA ILE A 182 -9.13 -6.36 -9.26
C ILE A 182 -9.69 -7.65 -8.67
N HIS A 183 -9.22 -8.04 -7.47
CA HIS A 183 -9.73 -9.23 -6.80
C HIS A 183 -11.23 -9.12 -6.46
N ILE A 184 -11.69 -7.93 -6.05
CA ILE A 184 -13.11 -7.69 -5.76
C ILE A 184 -13.93 -7.75 -7.04
N GLU A 185 -13.46 -7.06 -8.10
CA GLU A 185 -14.18 -6.99 -9.38
C GLU A 185 -14.37 -8.34 -10.03
N LEU A 186 -13.37 -9.23 -9.91
CA LEU A 186 -13.40 -10.55 -10.53
C LEU A 186 -13.81 -11.68 -9.58
N ARG A 187 -14.15 -11.38 -8.33
CA ARG A 187 -14.54 -12.40 -7.33
C ARG A 187 -15.70 -13.28 -7.78
N SER A 188 -16.68 -12.67 -8.45
CA SER A 188 -17.90 -13.36 -8.89
C SER A 188 -17.85 -13.77 -10.36
N HIS A 189 -16.68 -13.70 -10.99
CA HIS A 189 -16.54 -14.09 -12.40
C HIS A 189 -16.49 -15.62 -12.49
N PRO A 190 -17.36 -16.27 -13.32
CA PRO A 190 -17.49 -17.73 -13.33
C PRO A 190 -16.29 -18.46 -13.92
N ASP A 191 -15.55 -17.81 -14.81
CA ASP A 191 -14.55 -18.48 -15.67
C ASP A 191 -13.10 -18.07 -15.37
N VAL A 192 -12.86 -17.24 -14.34
CA VAL A 192 -11.51 -16.84 -13.99
C VAL A 192 -11.30 -16.77 -12.49
N THR A 193 -10.07 -17.05 -12.07
CA THR A 193 -9.60 -16.79 -10.71
C THR A 193 -8.43 -15.80 -10.73
N THR A 194 -8.15 -15.17 -9.60
CA THR A 194 -7.12 -14.12 -9.50
C THR A 194 -6.12 -14.42 -8.40
N GLN A 195 -4.84 -14.23 -8.69
CA GLN A 195 -3.74 -14.45 -7.75
C GLN A 195 -2.76 -13.28 -7.76
N SER A 196 -2.37 -12.78 -6.56
CA SER A 196 -1.29 -11.79 -6.43
C SER A 196 0.06 -12.49 -6.25
N ILE A 197 1.03 -12.18 -7.13
CA ILE A 197 2.35 -12.82 -7.19
C ILE A 197 3.45 -11.77 -7.07
N GLY A 198 4.55 -12.13 -6.42
CA GLY A 198 5.74 -11.29 -6.23
C GLY A 198 5.72 -10.51 -4.91
N GLU A 199 6.74 -9.70 -4.71
CA GLU A 199 6.95 -8.86 -3.51
C GLU A 199 6.85 -7.39 -3.88
N GLU A 200 6.48 -6.54 -2.90
CA GLU A 200 6.47 -5.09 -3.10
C GLU A 200 7.89 -4.57 -3.43
N PRO A 201 8.02 -3.60 -4.29
CA PRO A 201 7.00 -2.85 -5.05
C PRO A 201 6.61 -3.49 -6.39
N ARG A 202 7.10 -4.68 -6.70
CA ARG A 202 6.90 -5.38 -7.99
C ARG A 202 5.74 -6.38 -7.97
N ARG A 203 4.97 -6.41 -6.90
CA ARG A 203 3.85 -7.34 -6.76
C ARG A 203 2.74 -7.01 -7.75
N LYS A 204 2.19 -8.04 -8.40
CA LYS A 204 1.26 -7.94 -9.51
C LYS A 204 0.13 -8.96 -9.40
N VAL A 205 -0.98 -8.72 -10.11
CA VAL A 205 -2.10 -9.65 -10.20
C VAL A 205 -1.98 -10.48 -11.47
N THR A 206 -2.25 -11.76 -11.34
CA THR A 206 -2.39 -12.71 -12.46
C THR A 206 -3.83 -13.18 -12.48
N ILE A 207 -4.46 -13.12 -13.64
CA ILE A 207 -5.81 -13.61 -13.92
C ILE A 207 -5.65 -14.95 -14.64
N ILE A 208 -6.25 -15.99 -14.08
CA ILE A 208 -6.09 -17.38 -14.52
C ILE A 208 -7.46 -17.87 -14.97
N PRO A 209 -7.62 -18.33 -16.23
CA PRO A 209 -8.88 -18.91 -16.68
C PRO A 209 -9.13 -20.24 -15.96
N GLU A 210 -10.33 -20.44 -15.50
CA GLU A 210 -10.84 -21.73 -15.04
C GLU A 210 -11.29 -22.53 -16.27
N LYS A 211 -10.91 -23.82 -16.35
CA LYS A 211 -11.24 -24.71 -17.47
C LYS A 211 -12.65 -25.25 -17.32
#